data_7d5f90385367ab206f10481d27bea5e3
#
_entry.id   7d5f90385367ab206f10481d27bea5e3
#
_cell.length_a   1.000
_cell.length_b   1.000
_cell.length_c   1.000
_cell.angle_alpha   90.00
_cell.angle_beta   90.00
_cell.angle_gamma   90.00
#
_symmetry.space_group_name_H-M   'P 1'
#
loop_
_entity.id
_entity.type
_entity.pdbx_description
1 polymer ?
#
loop_
_entity_poly.entity_id
_entity_poly.type
_entity_poly.pdbx_seq_one_letter_code
_entity_poly.pdbx_strand_id
1 'polypeptide(L)'
;YIRWIVCDLNDFEPKENYAIWHDRVVFHFLTSKVEIDRYVRKVKLNTQNFIVGTFSTLGPKKCSGIDIIQYDESSLKKLFEDQDISMKRTENINHITPFETTQNFIFCSFSSIK
;
A
#
# COMPACT_ATOMS: atom_id res chain seq x y z
N TYR A 1 -17.32 -15.10 -7.86
CA TYR A 1 -16.65 -16.00 -6.93
C TYR A 1 -15.32 -15.42 -6.46
N ILE A 2 -14.74 -16.00 -5.40
CA ILE A 2 -13.48 -15.54 -4.84
C ILE A 2 -12.43 -16.64 -5.02
N ARG A 3 -11.24 -16.23 -5.52
CA ARG A 3 -10.08 -17.11 -5.58
C ARG A 3 -9.15 -16.76 -4.42
N TRP A 4 -8.93 -17.70 -3.52
CA TRP A 4 -8.03 -17.54 -2.39
C TRP A 4 -6.62 -17.98 -2.76
N ILE A 5 -5.64 -17.14 -2.48
CA ILE A 5 -4.22 -17.43 -2.74
C ILE A 5 -3.46 -17.22 -1.43
N VAL A 6 -2.73 -18.25 -0.99
CA VAL A 6 -1.90 -18.17 0.21
C VAL A 6 -0.44 -18.17 -0.23
N CYS A 7 0.22 -17.03 -0.08
CA CYS A 7 1.65 -16.88 -0.40
C CYS A 7 2.21 -15.63 0.29
N ASP A 8 3.54 -15.55 0.37
CA ASP A 8 4.21 -14.31 0.74
C ASP A 8 3.99 -13.27 -0.37
N LEU A 9 3.80 -12.03 0.02
CA LEU A 9 3.58 -10.95 -0.94
C LEU A 9 4.75 -10.81 -1.93
N ASN A 10 5.98 -11.06 -1.47
CA ASN A 10 7.16 -11.03 -2.33
C ASN A 10 7.16 -12.12 -3.40
N ASP A 11 6.47 -13.23 -3.14
CA ASP A 11 6.38 -14.38 -4.04
C ASP A 11 5.13 -14.35 -4.92
N PHE A 12 4.20 -13.44 -4.64
CA PHE A 12 2.99 -13.32 -5.42
C PHE A 12 3.29 -12.80 -6.81
N GLU A 13 2.93 -13.58 -7.83
CA GLU A 13 3.06 -13.19 -9.24
C GLU A 13 1.66 -13.08 -9.85
N PRO A 14 1.20 -11.85 -10.13
CA PRO A 14 -0.09 -11.65 -10.80
C PRO A 14 -0.09 -12.31 -12.18
N LYS A 15 -1.13 -13.08 -12.48
CA LYS A 15 -1.29 -13.78 -13.78
C LYS A 15 -2.29 -13.10 -14.69
N GLU A 16 -2.93 -12.06 -14.23
CA GLU A 16 -4.00 -11.35 -14.94
C GLU A 16 -3.83 -9.86 -14.76
N ASN A 17 -4.53 -9.08 -15.57
CA ASN A 17 -4.71 -7.65 -15.32
C ASN A 17 -5.96 -7.47 -14.48
N TYR A 18 -5.88 -6.65 -13.46
CA TYR A 18 -6.98 -6.38 -12.55
C TYR A 18 -7.46 -4.94 -12.71
N ALA A 19 -8.75 -4.73 -12.61
CA ALA A 19 -9.31 -3.38 -12.64
C ALA A 19 -8.89 -2.58 -11.40
N ILE A 20 -8.84 -3.24 -10.25
CA ILE A 20 -8.49 -2.61 -8.97
C ILE A 20 -7.58 -3.55 -8.19
N TRP A 21 -6.50 -2.99 -7.65
CA TRP A 21 -5.66 -3.63 -6.65
C TRP A 21 -5.86 -2.88 -5.33
N HIS A 22 -6.31 -3.59 -4.32
CA HIS A 22 -6.57 -2.99 -3.00
C HIS A 22 -5.63 -3.61 -1.96
N ASP A 23 -4.76 -2.79 -1.41
CA ASP A 23 -3.86 -3.18 -0.33
C ASP A 23 -4.27 -2.45 0.94
N ARG A 24 -4.65 -3.20 1.95
CA ARG A 24 -4.99 -2.65 3.26
C ARG A 24 -4.00 -3.16 4.30
N VAL A 25 -3.08 -2.27 4.72
CA VAL A 25 -2.15 -2.48 5.84
C VAL A 25 -1.18 -3.65 5.60
N VAL A 26 -0.74 -3.86 4.37
CA VAL A 26 0.27 -4.87 4.01
C VAL A 26 1.52 -4.24 3.45
N PHE A 27 1.37 -3.25 2.59
CA PHE A 27 2.48 -2.56 1.93
C PHE A 27 3.53 -2.03 2.90
N HIS A 28 3.11 -1.52 4.06
CA HIS A 28 4.04 -0.92 5.02
C HIS A 28 4.99 -1.94 5.66
N PHE A 29 4.75 -3.25 5.52
CA PHE A 29 5.67 -4.29 5.98
C PHE A 29 6.87 -4.47 5.03
N LEU A 30 6.80 -3.98 3.82
CA LEU A 30 7.91 -3.99 2.88
C LEU A 30 8.86 -2.86 3.27
N THR A 31 10.03 -3.21 3.79
CA THR A 31 10.97 -2.25 4.36
C THR A 31 12.25 -2.07 3.56
N SER A 32 12.55 -2.97 2.62
CA SER A 32 13.70 -2.81 1.74
C SER A 32 13.31 -2.13 0.43
N LYS A 33 14.21 -1.33 -0.11
CA LYS A 33 14.00 -0.65 -1.40
C LYS A 33 13.71 -1.64 -2.53
N VAL A 34 14.40 -2.77 -2.54
CA VAL A 34 14.21 -3.82 -3.56
C VAL A 34 12.82 -4.41 -3.51
N GLU A 35 12.33 -4.72 -2.31
CA GLU A 35 10.97 -5.25 -2.12
C GLU A 35 9.90 -4.23 -2.54
N ILE A 36 10.08 -2.98 -2.13
CA ILE A 36 9.16 -1.89 -2.44
C ILE A 36 9.10 -1.65 -3.95
N ASP A 37 10.24 -1.53 -4.61
CA ASP A 37 10.30 -1.31 -6.06
C ASP A 37 9.65 -2.47 -6.83
N ARG A 38 9.88 -3.69 -6.39
CA ARG A 38 9.28 -4.89 -6.99
C ARG A 38 7.76 -4.89 -6.86
N TYR A 39 7.26 -4.55 -5.69
CA TYR A 39 5.83 -4.45 -5.43
C TYR A 39 5.17 -3.39 -6.30
N VAL A 40 5.72 -2.17 -6.31
CA VAL A 40 5.17 -1.07 -7.11
C VAL A 40 5.14 -1.42 -8.59
N ARG A 41 6.16 -2.11 -9.08
CA ARG A 41 6.23 -2.57 -10.45
C ARG A 41 5.15 -3.61 -10.78
N LYS A 42 4.88 -4.55 -9.87
CA LYS A 42 3.79 -5.53 -10.04
C LYS A 42 2.44 -4.83 -10.13
N VAL A 43 2.21 -3.84 -9.27
CA VAL A 43 0.99 -3.03 -9.30
C VAL A 43 0.86 -2.32 -10.65
N LYS A 44 1.92 -1.65 -11.09
CA LYS A 44 1.92 -0.91 -12.36
C LYS A 44 1.60 -1.79 -13.56
N LEU A 45 2.20 -2.97 -13.63
CA LEU A 45 2.07 -3.87 -14.79
C LEU A 45 0.73 -4.60 -14.84
N ASN A 46 0.03 -4.73 -13.70
CA ASN A 46 -1.11 -5.64 -13.59
C ASN A 46 -2.41 -4.97 -13.14
N THR A 47 -2.42 -3.65 -12.97
CA THR A 47 -3.63 -2.95 -12.58
C THR A 47 -3.72 -1.55 -13.19
N GLN A 48 -4.94 -1.05 -13.30
CA GLN A 48 -5.20 0.33 -13.72
C GLN A 48 -5.46 1.24 -12.52
N ASN A 49 -6.00 0.69 -11.45
CA ASN A 49 -6.35 1.45 -10.24
C ASN A 49 -5.79 0.74 -9.02
N PHE A 50 -5.17 1.52 -8.15
CA PHE A 50 -4.57 1.00 -6.94
C PHE A 50 -5.03 1.80 -5.73
N ILE A 51 -5.45 1.09 -4.68
CA ILE A 51 -5.83 1.68 -3.40
C ILE A 51 -4.93 1.09 -2.33
N VAL A 52 -4.23 1.93 -1.59
CA VAL A 52 -3.35 1.49 -0.50
C VAL A 52 -3.71 2.17 0.79
N GLY A 53 -3.73 1.40 1.88
CA GLY A 53 -3.84 1.92 3.24
C GLY A 53 -2.64 1.48 4.07
N THR A 54 -1.96 2.43 4.71
CA THR A 54 -0.80 2.18 5.56
C THR A 54 -0.87 3.03 6.82
N PHE A 55 -0.02 2.72 7.81
CA PHE A 55 0.18 3.65 8.90
C PHE A 55 0.84 4.93 8.37
N SER A 56 0.30 6.07 8.79
CA SER A 56 0.87 7.37 8.45
C SER A 56 2.06 7.70 9.36
N THR A 57 2.74 8.81 9.06
CA THR A 57 3.81 9.34 9.91
C THR A 57 3.30 9.79 11.29
N LEU A 58 1.99 9.92 11.45
CA LEU A 58 1.32 10.23 12.72
C LEU A 58 0.87 8.97 13.45
N GLY A 59 1.07 7.81 12.87
CA GLY A 59 0.63 6.53 13.41
C GLY A 59 1.76 5.74 14.09
N PRO A 60 1.52 4.46 14.38
CA PRO A 60 2.52 3.59 14.98
C PRO A 60 3.71 3.35 14.07
N LYS A 61 4.85 3.04 14.69
CA LYS A 61 6.08 2.65 13.97
C LYS A 61 6.21 1.15 13.78
N LYS A 62 5.35 0.38 14.45
CA LYS A 62 5.30 -1.08 14.36
C LYS A 62 3.86 -1.54 14.18
N CYS A 63 3.68 -2.64 13.48
CA CYS A 63 2.40 -3.32 13.35
C CYS A 63 2.56 -4.74 13.85
N SER A 64 1.77 -5.14 14.87
CA SER A 64 1.88 -6.44 15.51
C SER A 64 3.30 -6.77 15.98
N GLY A 65 4.02 -5.76 16.48
CA GLY A 65 5.40 -5.88 16.96
C GLY A 65 6.47 -5.94 15.86
N ILE A 66 6.09 -5.83 14.59
CA ILE A 66 7.00 -5.89 13.44
C ILE A 66 7.25 -4.48 12.95
N ASP A 67 8.52 -4.16 12.65
CA ASP A 67 8.90 -2.86 12.09
C ASP A 67 8.27 -2.64 10.72
N ILE A 68 7.81 -1.42 10.50
CA ILE A 68 7.19 -1.00 9.26
C ILE A 68 7.78 0.33 8.79
N ILE A 69 7.46 0.72 7.56
CA ILE A 69 7.71 2.08 7.07
C ILE A 69 6.41 2.87 7.19
N GLN A 70 6.50 4.06 7.79
CA GLN A 70 5.39 5.02 7.81
C GLN A 70 5.43 5.87 6.56
N TYR A 71 4.26 6.23 6.06
CA TYR A 71 4.14 7.06 4.86
C TYR A 71 3.28 8.29 5.13
N ASP A 72 3.58 9.37 4.40
CA ASP A 72 2.70 10.52 4.26
C ASP A 72 2.31 10.68 2.78
N GLU A 73 1.50 11.70 2.50
CA GLU A 73 1.06 11.97 1.13
C GLU A 73 2.24 12.16 0.18
N SER A 74 3.23 12.96 0.59
CA SER A 74 4.39 13.28 -0.25
C SER A 74 5.23 12.05 -0.55
N SER A 75 5.51 11.21 0.44
CA SER A 75 6.35 10.02 0.26
C SER A 75 5.67 8.96 -0.59
N LEU A 76 4.36 8.73 -0.40
CA LEU A 76 3.60 7.83 -1.26
C LEU A 76 3.49 8.36 -2.68
N LYS A 77 3.18 9.64 -2.83
CA LYS A 77 3.06 10.26 -4.14
C LYS A 77 4.35 10.13 -4.94
N LYS A 78 5.48 10.48 -4.34
CA LYS A 78 6.78 10.37 -5.00
C LYS A 78 7.09 8.94 -5.42
N LEU A 79 6.89 7.98 -4.50
CA LEU A 79 7.19 6.58 -4.73
C LEU A 79 6.45 6.03 -5.95
N PHE A 80 5.16 6.34 -6.08
CA PHE A 80 4.33 5.83 -7.17
C PHE A 80 4.45 6.67 -8.44
N GLU A 81 4.59 7.99 -8.33
CA GLU A 81 4.73 8.85 -9.52
C GLU A 81 6.07 8.65 -10.21
N ASP A 82 7.11 8.26 -9.50
CA ASP A 82 8.39 7.85 -10.10
C ASP A 82 8.23 6.62 -11.01
N GLN A 83 7.15 5.85 -10.85
CA GLN A 83 6.79 4.69 -11.65
C GLN A 83 5.62 4.97 -12.62
N ASP A 84 5.33 6.23 -12.89
CA ASP A 84 4.21 6.66 -13.76
C ASP A 84 2.83 6.23 -13.26
N ILE A 85 2.65 6.18 -11.94
CA ILE A 85 1.37 5.93 -11.30
C ILE A 85 0.94 7.22 -10.61
N SER A 86 -0.17 7.79 -11.05
CA SER A 86 -0.64 9.12 -10.59
C SER A 86 -1.55 9.01 -9.39
N MET A 87 -1.24 9.76 -8.33
CA MET A 87 -2.10 9.87 -7.15
C MET A 87 -3.38 10.64 -7.51
N LYS A 88 -4.54 10.09 -7.13
CA LYS A 88 -5.85 10.70 -7.39
C LYS A 88 -6.48 11.28 -6.13
N ARG A 89 -6.37 10.59 -5.00
CA ARG A 89 -6.99 11.02 -3.75
C ARG A 89 -6.20 10.51 -2.56
N THR A 90 -6.18 11.31 -1.49
CA THR A 90 -5.52 10.98 -0.23
C THR A 90 -6.45 11.31 0.92
N GLU A 91 -6.48 10.47 1.94
CA GLU A 91 -7.25 10.69 3.15
C GLU A 91 -6.53 10.10 4.35
N ASN A 92 -6.40 10.88 5.44
CA ASN A 92 -5.93 10.39 6.73
C ASN A 92 -7.13 10.03 7.60
N ILE A 93 -7.09 8.86 8.22
CA ILE A 93 -8.17 8.33 9.05
C ILE A 93 -7.62 7.88 10.38
N ASN A 94 -8.25 8.32 11.48
CA ASN A 94 -7.98 7.81 12.81
C ASN A 94 -8.83 6.57 13.07
N HIS A 95 -8.17 5.49 13.43
CA HIS A 95 -8.80 4.26 13.89
C HIS A 95 -8.59 4.10 15.39
N ILE A 96 -9.68 3.88 16.13
CA ILE A 96 -9.60 3.60 17.56
C ILE A 96 -9.60 2.08 17.74
N THR A 97 -8.53 1.56 18.35
CA THR A 97 -8.39 0.12 18.58
C THR A 97 -9.27 -0.31 19.76
N PRO A 98 -9.53 -1.65 19.92
CA PRO A 98 -10.24 -2.16 21.10
C PRO A 98 -9.55 -1.82 22.43
N PHE A 99 -8.29 -1.44 22.43
CA PHE A 99 -7.53 -1.03 23.62
C PHE A 99 -7.55 0.50 23.83
N GLU A 100 -8.47 1.22 23.14
CA GLU A 100 -8.63 2.68 23.23
C GLU A 100 -7.41 3.47 22.78
N THR A 101 -6.52 2.87 21.99
CA THR A 101 -5.42 3.58 21.35
C THR A 101 -5.83 4.08 19.97
N THR A 102 -5.30 5.22 19.57
CA THR A 102 -5.58 5.79 18.24
C THR A 102 -4.45 5.44 17.29
N GLN A 103 -4.81 4.92 16.12
CA GLN A 103 -3.88 4.65 15.02
C GLN A 103 -4.28 5.51 13.83
N ASN A 104 -3.36 6.34 13.35
CA ASN A 104 -3.61 7.14 12.16
C ASN A 104 -3.14 6.41 10.92
N PHE A 105 -4.06 6.23 9.96
CA PHE A 105 -3.80 5.63 8.66
C PHE A 105 -3.81 6.70 7.57
N ILE A 106 -3.05 6.47 6.51
CA ILE A 106 -3.20 7.20 5.27
C ILE A 106 -3.71 6.23 4.20
N PHE A 107 -4.79 6.62 3.53
CA PHE A 107 -5.36 5.90 2.38
C PHE A 107 -5.17 6.74 1.13
N CYS A 108 -4.65 6.12 0.08
CA CYS A 108 -4.44 6.80 -1.19
C CYS A 108 -5.01 5.96 -2.33
N SER A 109 -5.60 6.65 -3.31
CA SER A 109 -5.96 6.01 -4.57
C SER A 109 -5.07 6.54 -5.69
N PHE A 110 -4.70 5.65 -6.58
CA PHE A 110 -3.82 5.91 -7.71
C PHE A 110 -4.40 5.32 -9.00
N SER A 111 -4.01 5.91 -10.12
CA SER A 111 -4.29 5.34 -11.44
C SER A 111 -3.01 5.29 -12.24
N SER A 112 -2.81 4.20 -12.99
CA SER A 112 -1.66 4.13 -13.88
C SER A 112 -1.90 5.02 -15.10
N ILE A 113 -0.84 5.70 -15.50
CA ILE A 113 -0.81 6.50 -16.72
C ILE A 113 -0.42 5.56 -17.86
N LYS A 114 -1.36 5.28 -18.71
CA LYS A 114 -1.11 4.45 -19.90
C LYS A 114 -1.52 5.20 -21.15
#